data_c6792455a0e6e4e10ee4451f688e6cdc
#
_entry.id   c6792455a0e6e4e10ee4451f688e6cdc
#
_cell.length_a   1.000
_cell.length_b   1.000
_cell.length_c   1.000
_cell.angle_alpha   90.00
_cell.angle_beta   90.00
_cell.angle_gamma   90.00
#
_symmetry.space_group_name_H-M   'P 1'
#
loop_
_entity.id
_entity.type
_entity.pdbx_description
1 polymer ?
#
loop_
_entity_poly.entity_id
_entity_poly.type
_entity_poly.pdbx_seq_one_letter_code
_entity_poly.pdbx_strand_id
1 'polypeptide(L)'
;MKNNFIKIALFGVGLVFVYALFSNLYIPSSVPDRQAEDISAGTGVLTGDELAALGTEIYSGKGSCGLCHDAVGDRAPALDSIAVRAAERLLDPGYKGKATDAVGYIYESMADPSAYVVAGYGVAGTDDAISPMPGVFGGQIELTEAEVTAVIAYLQKRAGLEITAGPAAGPVMQEKTQAPDNTEMTR
;
A
#
# COMPACT_ATOMS: atom_id res chain seq x y z
N MET A 1 21.35 -53.95 -8.72
CA MET A 1 20.40 -52.89 -8.32
C MET A 1 21.03 -51.79 -7.46
N LYS A 2 21.92 -52.06 -6.50
CA LYS A 2 22.54 -51.01 -5.63
C LYS A 2 23.29 -49.92 -6.39
N ASN A 3 24.03 -50.25 -7.47
CA ASN A 3 24.80 -49.26 -8.24
C ASN A 3 23.94 -48.24 -8.99
N ASN A 4 22.75 -48.59 -9.43
CA ASN A 4 21.86 -47.65 -10.13
C ASN A 4 21.18 -46.67 -9.15
N PHE A 5 20.85 -47.14 -7.95
CA PHE A 5 20.32 -46.26 -6.90
C PHE A 5 21.33 -45.17 -6.49
N ILE A 6 22.60 -45.58 -6.30
CA ILE A 6 23.69 -44.63 -5.97
C ILE A 6 23.86 -43.58 -7.09
N LYS A 7 23.86 -44.02 -8.36
CA LYS A 7 23.99 -43.12 -9.50
C LYS A 7 22.83 -42.11 -9.58
N ILE A 8 21.59 -42.58 -9.36
CA ILE A 8 20.42 -41.71 -9.33
C ILE A 8 20.49 -40.71 -8.16
N ALA A 9 20.89 -41.18 -6.98
CA ALA A 9 21.03 -40.31 -5.81
C ALA A 9 22.10 -39.25 -6.03
N LEU A 10 23.29 -39.64 -6.57
CA LEU A 10 24.35 -38.66 -6.89
C LEU A 10 23.94 -37.68 -7.97
N PHE A 11 23.19 -38.11 -9.00
CA PHE A 11 22.65 -37.21 -10.00
C PHE A 11 21.64 -36.19 -9.39
N GLY A 12 20.72 -36.66 -8.54
CA GLY A 12 19.77 -35.81 -7.85
C GLY A 12 20.44 -34.76 -6.95
N VAL A 13 21.43 -35.18 -6.14
CA VAL A 13 22.21 -34.25 -5.30
C VAL A 13 22.98 -33.24 -6.15
N GLY A 14 23.61 -33.71 -7.26
CA GLY A 14 24.31 -32.85 -8.20
C GLY A 14 23.37 -31.78 -8.82
N LEU A 15 22.16 -32.18 -9.20
CA LEU A 15 21.15 -31.25 -9.78
C LEU A 15 20.74 -30.18 -8.75
N VAL A 16 20.48 -30.58 -7.51
CA VAL A 16 20.12 -29.64 -6.43
C VAL A 16 21.27 -28.67 -6.17
N PHE A 17 22.52 -29.17 -6.16
CA PHE A 17 23.69 -28.33 -5.96
C PHE A 17 23.89 -27.30 -7.09
N VAL A 18 23.72 -27.72 -8.35
CA VAL A 18 23.80 -26.84 -9.51
C VAL A 18 22.69 -25.77 -9.44
N TYR A 19 21.46 -26.16 -9.07
CA TYR A 19 20.35 -25.23 -8.91
C TYR A 19 20.62 -24.23 -7.77
N ALA A 20 21.11 -24.69 -6.64
CA ALA A 20 21.47 -23.82 -5.51
C ALA A 20 22.59 -22.83 -5.89
N LEU A 21 23.63 -23.27 -6.61
CA LEU A 21 24.66 -22.37 -7.13
C LEU A 21 24.08 -21.36 -8.12
N PHE A 22 23.25 -21.79 -9.04
CA PHE A 22 22.59 -20.90 -9.99
C PHE A 22 21.76 -19.85 -9.26
N SER A 23 20.93 -20.26 -8.30
CA SER A 23 20.11 -19.33 -7.51
C SER A 23 20.96 -18.31 -6.76
N ASN A 24 22.07 -18.71 -6.16
CA ASN A 24 22.94 -17.78 -5.42
C ASN A 24 23.77 -16.84 -6.31
N LEU A 25 24.11 -17.26 -7.54
CA LEU A 25 24.97 -16.48 -8.43
C LEU A 25 24.17 -15.58 -9.38
N TYR A 26 22.99 -16.01 -9.81
CA TYR A 26 22.21 -15.34 -10.86
C TYR A 26 20.93 -14.69 -10.38
N ILE A 27 20.40 -15.09 -9.23
CA ILE A 27 19.29 -14.37 -8.62
C ILE A 27 19.93 -13.33 -7.71
N PRO A 28 19.97 -12.04 -8.09
CA PRO A 28 20.40 -11.01 -7.16
C PRO A 28 19.50 -11.12 -5.93
N SER A 29 20.10 -11.08 -4.74
CA SER A 29 19.36 -11.00 -3.48
C SER A 29 18.44 -9.79 -3.64
N SER A 30 17.20 -10.05 -4.02
CA SER A 30 16.24 -9.05 -4.33
C SER A 30 15.97 -8.28 -3.07
N VAL A 31 16.20 -6.99 -3.17
CA VAL A 31 15.78 -5.94 -2.26
C VAL A 31 16.57 -5.91 -0.95
N PRO A 32 17.41 -4.89 -0.76
CA PRO A 32 17.71 -4.49 0.60
C PRO A 32 16.36 -4.23 1.27
N ASP A 33 16.07 -5.01 2.29
CA ASP A 33 15.01 -4.73 3.24
C ASP A 33 15.35 -3.37 3.89
N ARG A 34 15.01 -2.29 3.21
CA ARG A 34 14.94 -0.97 3.80
C ARG A 34 13.75 -1.01 4.73
N GLN A 35 14.00 -1.50 5.92
CA GLN A 35 13.02 -1.53 6.97
C GLN A 35 12.50 -0.11 7.20
N ALA A 36 11.22 0.02 7.46
CA ALA A 36 10.57 1.28 7.77
C ALA A 36 11.25 2.04 8.95
N GLU A 37 12.10 1.35 9.72
CA GLU A 37 12.98 1.93 10.73
C GLU A 37 14.01 2.93 10.14
N ASP A 38 14.50 2.71 8.91
CA ASP A 38 15.42 3.65 8.25
C ASP A 38 14.72 4.96 7.84
N ILE A 39 13.40 4.92 7.65
CA ILE A 39 12.61 6.12 7.32
C ILE A 39 12.44 7.00 8.57
N SER A 40 12.33 6.37 9.75
CA SER A 40 12.20 7.06 11.03
C SER A 40 13.54 7.49 11.62
N ALA A 41 14.63 6.82 11.28
CA ALA A 41 15.97 7.09 11.79
C ALA A 41 16.73 8.15 10.99
N GLY A 42 16.30 8.42 9.74
CA GLY A 42 16.81 9.54 8.96
C GLY A 42 16.28 10.85 9.54
N THR A 43 17.13 11.64 10.18
CA THR A 43 16.82 12.97 10.72
C THR A 43 16.47 14.00 9.64
N GLY A 44 16.22 13.59 8.39
CA GLY A 44 15.83 14.43 7.26
C GLY A 44 14.35 14.24 6.92
N VAL A 45 13.62 15.34 6.83
CA VAL A 45 12.29 15.35 6.22
C VAL A 45 12.46 14.98 4.74
N LEU A 46 11.91 13.83 4.32
CA LEU A 46 11.92 13.43 2.90
C LEU A 46 11.20 14.50 2.06
N THR A 47 11.77 14.84 0.93
CA THR A 47 11.07 15.64 -0.08
C THR A 47 9.90 14.82 -0.66
N GLY A 48 8.92 15.49 -1.24
CA GLY A 48 7.79 14.81 -1.89
C GLY A 48 8.24 13.81 -2.96
N ASP A 49 9.28 14.15 -3.73
CA ASP A 49 9.82 13.26 -4.77
C ASP A 49 10.51 12.03 -4.19
N GLU A 50 11.26 12.15 -3.11
CA GLU A 50 11.88 11.02 -2.41
C GLU A 50 10.82 10.11 -1.80
N LEU A 51 9.79 10.70 -1.20
CA LEU A 51 8.65 9.96 -0.66
C LEU A 51 7.92 9.18 -1.75
N ALA A 52 7.66 9.80 -2.91
CA ALA A 52 7.03 9.12 -4.04
C ALA A 52 7.91 8.02 -4.65
N ALA A 53 9.24 8.20 -4.66
CA ALA A 53 10.17 7.16 -5.11
C ALA A 53 10.10 5.93 -4.19
N LEU A 54 10.11 6.14 -2.87
CA LEU A 54 9.89 5.08 -1.89
C LEU A 54 8.53 4.42 -2.08
N GLY A 55 7.47 5.21 -2.31
CA GLY A 55 6.13 4.68 -2.60
C GLY A 55 6.09 3.79 -3.84
N THR A 56 6.89 4.08 -4.87
CA THR A 56 7.03 3.23 -6.06
C THR A 56 7.60 1.85 -5.70
N GLU A 57 8.63 1.81 -4.86
CA GLU A 57 9.25 0.56 -4.40
C GLU A 57 8.26 -0.27 -3.57
N ILE A 58 7.52 0.38 -2.66
CA ILE A 58 6.52 -0.29 -1.83
C ILE A 58 5.35 -0.80 -2.68
N TYR A 59 4.85 0.01 -3.60
CA TYR A 59 3.75 -0.34 -4.50
C TYR A 59 4.03 -1.59 -5.31
N SER A 60 5.25 -1.69 -5.86
CA SER A 60 5.68 -2.82 -6.71
C SER A 60 6.20 -4.00 -5.91
N GLY A 61 6.75 -3.76 -4.72
CA GLY A 61 7.38 -4.74 -3.85
C GLY A 61 6.46 -5.22 -2.73
N LYS A 62 6.71 -4.77 -1.50
CA LYS A 62 6.02 -5.22 -0.27
C LYS A 62 4.50 -5.10 -0.36
N GLY A 63 3.97 -4.00 -0.91
CA GLY A 63 2.54 -3.78 -1.08
C GLY A 63 1.91 -4.64 -2.16
N SER A 64 2.69 -5.06 -3.18
CA SER A 64 2.23 -5.86 -4.33
C SER A 64 0.96 -5.33 -5.03
N CYS A 65 0.73 -4.01 -4.95
CA CYS A 65 -0.51 -3.36 -5.40
C CYS A 65 -0.76 -3.57 -6.90
N GLY A 66 0.31 -3.52 -7.71
CA GLY A 66 0.25 -3.70 -9.16
C GLY A 66 -0.25 -5.07 -9.61
N LEU A 67 -0.19 -6.10 -8.75
CA LEU A 67 -0.72 -7.44 -9.09
C LEU A 67 -2.23 -7.44 -9.36
N CYS A 68 -2.96 -6.49 -8.78
CA CYS A 68 -4.38 -6.32 -8.99
C CYS A 68 -4.70 -5.05 -9.79
N HIS A 69 -4.05 -3.93 -9.47
CA HIS A 69 -4.39 -2.62 -10.01
C HIS A 69 -3.75 -2.29 -11.37
N ASP A 70 -2.63 -2.95 -11.71
CA ASP A 70 -1.97 -2.83 -13.03
C ASP A 70 -2.16 -4.09 -13.89
N ALA A 71 -2.95 -5.06 -13.39
CA ALA A 71 -3.16 -6.33 -14.08
C ALA A 71 -4.05 -6.17 -15.32
N VAL A 72 -3.72 -6.91 -16.35
CA VAL A 72 -4.62 -7.07 -17.51
C VAL A 72 -5.86 -7.85 -17.06
N GLY A 73 -7.05 -7.33 -17.35
CA GLY A 73 -8.32 -8.02 -17.09
C GLY A 73 -9.17 -7.45 -15.94
N ASP A 74 -9.00 -6.19 -15.61
CA ASP A 74 -9.87 -5.43 -14.67
C ASP A 74 -10.13 -6.14 -13.33
N ARG A 75 -9.08 -6.68 -12.71
CA ARG A 75 -9.19 -7.34 -11.40
C ARG A 75 -9.49 -6.37 -10.26
N ALA A 76 -9.07 -5.12 -10.42
CA ALA A 76 -9.29 -4.02 -9.50
C ALA A 76 -9.35 -2.70 -10.29
N PRO A 77 -9.94 -1.63 -9.74
CA PRO A 77 -9.94 -0.33 -10.40
C PRO A 77 -8.51 0.15 -10.69
N ALA A 78 -8.26 0.61 -11.93
CA ALA A 78 -6.96 1.18 -12.28
C ALA A 78 -6.66 2.44 -11.43
N LEU A 79 -5.38 2.62 -11.04
CA LEU A 79 -4.96 3.69 -10.14
C LEU A 79 -4.29 4.90 -10.81
N ASP A 80 -4.17 4.92 -12.15
CA ASP A 80 -3.48 6.01 -12.88
C ASP A 80 -4.02 7.42 -12.56
N SER A 81 -5.30 7.52 -12.25
CA SER A 81 -5.96 8.79 -11.91
C SER A 81 -6.71 8.71 -10.58
N ILE A 82 -6.29 7.83 -9.67
CA ILE A 82 -7.03 7.62 -8.42
C ILE A 82 -7.13 8.89 -7.58
N ALA A 83 -6.06 9.69 -7.54
CA ALA A 83 -6.04 10.92 -6.76
C ALA A 83 -7.10 11.94 -7.24
N VAL A 84 -7.45 11.93 -8.55
CA VAL A 84 -8.54 12.74 -9.09
C VAL A 84 -9.89 12.07 -8.81
N ARG A 85 -10.00 10.77 -9.11
CA ARG A 85 -11.25 10.02 -8.91
C ARG A 85 -11.65 9.85 -7.45
N ALA A 86 -10.71 9.95 -6.52
CA ALA A 86 -11.02 9.93 -5.10
C ALA A 86 -11.97 11.07 -4.71
N ALA A 87 -11.74 12.27 -5.23
CA ALA A 87 -12.64 13.41 -4.99
C ALA A 87 -14.05 13.17 -5.55
N GLU A 88 -14.18 12.56 -6.72
CA GLU A 88 -15.46 12.18 -7.31
C GLU A 88 -16.20 11.13 -6.47
N ARG A 89 -15.47 10.13 -5.98
CA ARG A 89 -16.03 9.04 -5.16
C ARG A 89 -16.54 9.50 -3.80
N LEU A 90 -15.90 10.52 -3.21
CA LEU A 90 -16.39 11.15 -1.99
C LEU A 90 -17.78 11.81 -2.15
N LEU A 91 -18.17 12.15 -3.37
CA LEU A 91 -19.49 12.71 -3.70
C LEU A 91 -20.52 11.62 -4.04
N ASP A 92 -20.12 10.37 -4.11
CA ASP A 92 -21.02 9.26 -4.40
C ASP A 92 -22.01 9.06 -3.25
N PRO A 93 -23.34 9.02 -3.49
CA PRO A 93 -24.31 8.74 -2.44
C PRO A 93 -24.12 7.39 -1.74
N GLY A 94 -23.44 6.45 -2.39
CA GLY A 94 -23.06 5.15 -1.84
C GLY A 94 -21.85 5.19 -0.90
N TYR A 95 -21.08 6.28 -0.91
CA TYR A 95 -19.94 6.43 -0.02
C TYR A 95 -20.39 6.61 1.44
N LYS A 96 -19.94 5.70 2.31
CA LYS A 96 -20.27 5.70 3.75
C LYS A 96 -19.01 5.71 4.62
N GLY A 97 -17.84 5.93 4.01
CA GLY A 97 -16.58 6.05 4.72
C GLY A 97 -16.49 7.34 5.54
N LYS A 98 -15.33 7.57 6.12
CA LYS A 98 -15.04 8.70 7.01
C LYS A 98 -14.15 9.76 6.38
N ALA A 99 -13.55 9.46 5.23
CA ALA A 99 -12.65 10.38 4.57
C ALA A 99 -13.39 11.64 4.07
N THR A 100 -12.74 12.77 4.17
CA THR A 100 -13.28 14.09 3.77
C THR A 100 -12.55 14.71 2.58
N ASP A 101 -11.41 14.12 2.19
CA ASP A 101 -10.59 14.54 1.06
C ASP A 101 -9.99 13.36 0.32
N ALA A 102 -9.38 13.62 -0.83
CA ALA A 102 -8.86 12.59 -1.71
C ALA A 102 -7.72 11.76 -1.07
N VAL A 103 -6.86 12.37 -0.26
CA VAL A 103 -5.78 11.68 0.46
C VAL A 103 -6.37 10.73 1.50
N GLY A 104 -7.29 11.24 2.30
CA GLY A 104 -8.02 10.43 3.28
C GLY A 104 -8.79 9.29 2.65
N TYR A 105 -9.42 9.50 1.48
CA TYR A 105 -10.10 8.44 0.74
C TYR A 105 -9.13 7.32 0.31
N ILE A 106 -7.97 7.68 -0.24
CA ILE A 106 -6.96 6.68 -0.65
C ILE A 106 -6.44 5.92 0.57
N TYR A 107 -6.17 6.64 1.67
CA TYR A 107 -5.77 6.03 2.93
C TYR A 107 -6.84 5.05 3.45
N GLU A 108 -8.10 5.49 3.55
CA GLU A 108 -9.21 4.66 4.02
C GLU A 108 -9.40 3.42 3.15
N SER A 109 -9.29 3.56 1.81
CA SER A 109 -9.38 2.42 0.88
C SER A 109 -8.29 1.37 1.09
N MET A 110 -7.13 1.75 1.63
CA MET A 110 -6.06 0.82 1.99
C MET A 110 -6.24 0.24 3.39
N ALA A 111 -6.71 1.05 4.35
CA ALA A 111 -6.90 0.65 5.74
C ALA A 111 -8.14 -0.23 5.93
N ASP A 112 -9.25 0.16 5.33
CA ASP A 112 -10.54 -0.54 5.35
C ASP A 112 -11.15 -0.58 3.94
N PRO A 113 -10.69 -1.51 3.10
CA PRO A 113 -11.11 -1.58 1.70
C PRO A 113 -12.61 -1.84 1.50
N SER A 114 -13.31 -2.30 2.52
CA SER A 114 -14.76 -2.52 2.48
C SER A 114 -15.58 -1.31 2.91
N ALA A 115 -14.95 -0.23 3.39
CA ALA A 115 -15.65 1.02 3.71
C ALA A 115 -16.38 1.62 2.48
N TYR A 116 -15.78 1.47 1.29
CA TYR A 116 -16.41 1.78 0.01
C TYR A 116 -15.84 0.90 -1.09
N VAL A 117 -16.68 0.08 -1.69
CA VAL A 117 -16.32 -0.78 -2.82
C VAL A 117 -16.87 -0.17 -4.11
N VAL A 118 -16.00 0.02 -5.09
CA VAL A 118 -16.40 0.48 -6.42
C VAL A 118 -17.29 -0.56 -7.07
N ALA A 119 -18.41 -0.12 -7.65
CA ALA A 119 -19.39 -1.01 -8.25
C ALA A 119 -18.77 -2.01 -9.23
N GLY A 120 -19.07 -3.28 -9.05
CA GLY A 120 -18.56 -4.39 -9.85
C GLY A 120 -17.20 -4.96 -9.43
N TYR A 121 -16.58 -4.42 -8.36
CA TYR A 121 -15.28 -4.88 -7.85
C TYR A 121 -15.36 -5.59 -6.49
N GLY A 122 -16.56 -5.83 -5.99
CA GLY A 122 -16.76 -6.58 -4.75
C GLY A 122 -16.62 -8.09 -4.93
N VAL A 123 -16.59 -8.78 -3.81
CA VAL A 123 -16.62 -10.25 -3.78
C VAL A 123 -17.95 -10.72 -4.37
N ALA A 124 -17.90 -11.69 -5.28
CA ALA A 124 -19.10 -12.22 -5.94
C ALA A 124 -20.18 -12.68 -4.92
N GLY A 125 -21.40 -12.20 -5.10
CA GLY A 125 -22.54 -12.54 -4.24
C GLY A 125 -22.67 -11.66 -2.99
N THR A 126 -21.88 -10.58 -2.86
CA THR A 126 -21.97 -9.65 -1.72
C THR A 126 -22.58 -8.29 -2.09
N ASP A 127 -23.05 -8.12 -3.33
CA ASP A 127 -23.58 -6.85 -3.85
C ASP A 127 -22.62 -5.67 -3.57
N ASP A 128 -21.33 -5.89 -3.83
CA ASP A 128 -20.24 -4.96 -3.58
C ASP A 128 -20.08 -4.53 -2.09
N ALA A 129 -20.62 -5.30 -1.15
CA ALA A 129 -20.47 -4.99 0.28
C ALA A 129 -19.08 -5.38 0.84
N ILE A 130 -18.38 -6.30 0.19
CA ILE A 130 -17.07 -6.82 0.64
C ILE A 130 -16.04 -6.64 -0.47
N SER A 131 -14.94 -5.98 -0.14
CA SER A 131 -13.81 -5.84 -1.04
C SER A 131 -12.93 -7.10 -1.07
N PRO A 132 -12.48 -7.58 -2.25
CA PRO A 132 -11.45 -8.60 -2.34
C PRO A 132 -10.04 -8.06 -2.03
N MET A 133 -9.85 -6.76 -1.94
CA MET A 133 -8.60 -6.13 -1.55
C MET A 133 -8.33 -6.41 -0.06
N PRO A 134 -7.14 -6.89 0.33
CA PRO A 134 -6.79 -7.01 1.73
C PRO A 134 -6.50 -5.62 2.34
N GLY A 135 -6.80 -5.44 3.63
CA GLY A 135 -6.32 -4.28 4.37
C GLY A 135 -4.79 -4.33 4.51
N VAL A 136 -4.13 -3.18 4.41
CA VAL A 136 -2.67 -3.13 4.32
C VAL A 136 -1.94 -3.13 5.67
N PHE A 137 -2.63 -2.85 6.78
CA PHE A 137 -2.03 -2.76 8.12
C PHE A 137 -1.91 -4.12 8.86
N GLY A 138 -2.19 -5.21 8.19
CA GLY A 138 -2.12 -6.53 8.81
C GLY A 138 -2.10 -7.66 7.80
N GLY A 139 -2.00 -8.88 8.29
CA GLY A 139 -2.00 -10.07 7.46
C GLY A 139 -0.67 -10.27 6.73
N GLN A 140 -0.70 -10.35 5.41
CA GLN A 140 0.49 -10.66 4.59
C GLN A 140 1.24 -9.42 4.10
N ILE A 141 0.62 -8.23 4.17
CA ILE A 141 1.19 -6.99 3.60
C ILE A 141 1.92 -6.19 4.67
N GLU A 142 1.30 -5.97 5.83
CA GLU A 142 1.88 -5.32 7.03
C GLU A 142 2.63 -4.01 6.74
N LEU A 143 1.98 -3.08 6.02
CA LEU A 143 2.56 -1.76 5.81
C LEU A 143 2.46 -0.93 7.10
N THR A 144 3.46 -0.07 7.31
CA THR A 144 3.43 0.98 8.32
C THR A 144 2.69 2.22 7.79
N GLU A 145 2.29 3.13 8.68
CA GLU A 145 1.70 4.43 8.31
C GLU A 145 2.60 5.24 7.37
N ALA A 146 3.91 5.21 7.62
CA ALA A 146 4.89 5.90 6.77
C ALA A 146 4.95 5.29 5.37
N GLU A 147 4.87 3.97 5.25
CA GLU A 147 4.84 3.26 3.98
C GLU A 147 3.54 3.55 3.21
N VAL A 148 2.40 3.59 3.89
CA VAL A 148 1.12 3.99 3.28
C VAL A 148 1.18 5.43 2.78
N THR A 149 1.75 6.34 3.57
CA THR A 149 1.96 7.73 3.16
C THR A 149 2.84 7.82 1.91
N ALA A 150 3.90 7.03 1.83
CA ALA A 150 4.76 6.97 0.64
C ALA A 150 4.00 6.45 -0.60
N VAL A 151 3.16 5.42 -0.45
CA VAL A 151 2.31 4.94 -1.55
C VAL A 151 1.33 6.01 -2.01
N ILE A 152 0.73 6.77 -1.10
CA ILE A 152 -0.16 7.90 -1.46
C ILE A 152 0.60 8.95 -2.26
N ALA A 153 1.82 9.33 -1.82
CA ALA A 153 2.67 10.27 -2.55
C ALA A 153 2.99 9.78 -3.97
N TYR A 154 3.30 8.50 -4.12
CA TYR A 154 3.49 7.87 -5.44
C TYR A 154 2.23 7.97 -6.31
N LEU A 155 1.05 7.67 -5.77
CA LEU A 155 -0.22 7.74 -6.50
C LEU A 155 -0.58 9.17 -6.92
N GLN A 156 -0.28 10.17 -6.08
CA GLN A 156 -0.42 11.58 -6.43
C GLN A 156 0.51 11.96 -7.59
N LYS A 157 1.79 11.58 -7.50
CA LYS A 157 2.78 11.81 -8.56
C LYS A 157 2.39 11.12 -9.87
N ARG A 158 1.93 9.87 -9.80
CA ARG A 158 1.44 9.10 -10.96
C ARG A 158 0.25 9.78 -11.63
N ALA A 159 -0.62 10.43 -10.87
CA ALA A 159 -1.74 11.22 -11.37
C ALA A 159 -1.35 12.63 -11.85
N GLY A 160 -0.07 13.01 -11.81
CA GLY A 160 0.42 14.33 -12.21
C GLY A 160 0.00 15.46 -11.25
N LEU A 161 -0.32 15.15 -10.00
CA LEU A 161 -0.71 16.09 -8.98
C LEU A 161 0.48 16.48 -8.09
N GLU A 162 0.35 17.60 -7.40
CA GLU A 162 1.27 17.98 -6.33
C GLU A 162 1.18 16.97 -5.18
N ILE A 163 2.34 16.61 -4.63
CA ILE A 163 2.42 15.68 -3.51
C ILE A 163 2.09 16.44 -2.23
N THR A 164 0.93 16.16 -1.67
CA THR A 164 0.47 16.69 -0.39
C THR A 164 0.55 15.66 0.73
N ALA A 165 0.76 14.38 0.40
CA ALA A 165 1.05 13.35 1.37
C ALA A 165 2.38 13.67 2.07
N GLY A 166 2.38 13.64 3.38
CA GLY A 166 3.57 13.91 4.18
C GLY A 166 3.41 13.34 5.59
N PRO A 167 4.45 13.35 6.41
CA PRO A 167 4.42 12.78 7.75
C PRO A 167 3.37 13.40 8.69
N ALA A 168 2.74 14.50 8.27
CA ALA A 168 1.63 15.15 8.99
C ALA A 168 0.24 14.89 8.38
N ALA A 169 0.14 14.12 7.29
CA ALA A 169 -1.12 13.82 6.60
C ALA A 169 -1.77 12.51 7.10
N GLY A 170 -1.52 12.13 8.34
CA GLY A 170 -2.42 11.21 9.03
C GLY A 170 -3.82 11.83 9.07
N PRO A 171 -4.91 11.03 9.16
CA PRO A 171 -6.25 11.56 9.23
C PRO A 171 -6.26 12.64 10.32
N VAL A 172 -6.54 13.88 9.93
CA VAL A 172 -6.79 14.96 10.89
C VAL A 172 -8.07 14.57 11.61
N MET A 173 -7.92 13.79 12.69
CA MET A 173 -8.93 13.78 13.71
C MET A 173 -8.94 15.20 14.23
N GLN A 174 -9.90 15.97 13.76
CA GLN A 174 -10.18 17.28 14.32
C GLN A 174 -10.50 17.05 15.79
N GLU A 175 -9.45 17.16 16.59
CA GLU A 175 -9.61 17.39 18.01
C GLU A 175 -10.44 18.67 18.09
N LYS A 176 -11.69 18.47 18.48
CA LYS A 176 -12.66 19.51 18.70
C LYS A 176 -12.02 20.51 19.68
N THR A 177 -11.47 21.58 19.12
CA THR A 177 -10.90 22.69 19.92
C THR A 177 -12.03 23.16 20.82
N GLN A 178 -11.96 22.74 22.05
CA GLN A 178 -12.84 23.19 23.11
C GLN A 178 -12.58 24.69 23.24
N ALA A 179 -13.56 25.48 22.84
CA ALA A 179 -13.53 26.92 23.01
C ALA A 179 -13.21 27.24 24.49
N PRO A 180 -12.32 28.21 24.77
CA PRO A 180 -12.07 28.62 26.14
C PRO A 180 -13.38 29.14 26.73
N ASP A 181 -13.78 28.52 27.82
CA ASP A 181 -14.87 28.98 28.67
C ASP A 181 -14.53 30.35 29.26
N ASN A 182 -15.11 31.39 28.66
CA ASN A 182 -15.04 32.75 29.16
C ASN A 182 -16.10 33.00 30.22
N THR A 183 -16.03 32.22 31.31
CA THR A 183 -16.88 32.47 32.47
C THR A 183 -16.03 32.74 33.69
N GLU A 184 -15.30 33.86 33.67
CA GLU A 184 -14.87 34.51 34.93
C GLU A 184 -14.38 35.93 34.69
N MET A 185 -15.27 36.88 34.59
CA MET A 185 -14.97 38.25 35.00
C MET A 185 -16.28 39.02 35.33
N THR A 186 -16.77 38.76 36.53
CA THR A 186 -17.62 39.74 37.24
C THR A 186 -17.47 39.50 38.76
N ARG A 187 -16.49 40.16 39.32
CA ARG A 187 -16.59 40.76 40.68
C ARG A 187 -15.42 41.67 40.95
#